data_e11ed01941ab5c899b3a53164cc4a0f8
#
_entry.id   e11ed01941ab5c899b3a53164cc4a0f8
#
_cell.length_a   1.000
_cell.length_b   1.000
_cell.length_c   1.000
_cell.angle_alpha   90.00
_cell.angle_beta   90.00
_cell.angle_gamma   90.00
#
_symmetry.space_group_name_H-M   'P 1'
#
loop_
_entity.id
_entity.type
_entity.pdbx_description
1 polymer ?
#
loop_
_entity_poly.entity_id
_entity_poly.type
_entity_poly.pdbx_seq_one_letter_code
_entity_poly.pdbx_strand_id
1 'polypeptide(L)'
;MTKRTRILIITRNLPPLVGGMERLNWHMADELSRYAEVKVVGPKGSAALKPEQVILTESPLKPLPLFLLVSLLKAMWLAIRWRPDVILAGSGLTAPLAWIASKLCGARSAAYLHGFDITVKDKLYQSIWAPFFKKLDHVIVNSTPTKELAIAAKVREEKINIVHPGVTLPEAPQPEDRIRAFKEKYGLADKKILLSVGRLTTRKGLREFVELALPGIVQAEPEAIVVVIGDAPKNALGAGIQTAESIQQQAARSGVAEHIKFLGVMIDQSTLAIAYEAADVHVFPVRHIPDDPEGFGMVAIEAAAHGLPSAAFTTGGIVDAVRHGESGFLAEKNNYAELSLHVLQLLQHPVTKERIQSFAQGFAWAHFGEGVLSALR
;
A
#
# COMPACT_ATOMS: atom_id res chain seq x y z
N MET A 1 22.92 31.50 -3.79
CA MET A 1 22.32 30.27 -3.25
C MET A 1 20.85 30.27 -3.61
N THR A 2 20.41 29.36 -4.43
CA THR A 2 18.98 29.20 -4.75
C THR A 2 18.22 28.81 -3.49
N LYS A 3 17.16 29.53 -3.16
CA LYS A 3 16.32 29.26 -1.98
C LYS A 3 15.73 27.85 -2.11
N ARG A 4 16.02 26.98 -1.14
CA ARG A 4 15.48 25.60 -1.11
C ARG A 4 13.96 25.66 -0.93
N THR A 5 13.22 24.89 -1.71
CA THR A 5 11.74 24.80 -1.60
C THR A 5 11.34 24.36 -0.19
N ARG A 6 10.28 24.93 0.37
CA ARG A 6 9.74 24.59 1.68
C ARG A 6 8.44 23.87 1.54
N ILE A 7 8.36 22.65 2.09
CA ILE A 7 7.18 21.78 2.02
C ILE A 7 6.68 21.48 3.43
N LEU A 8 5.41 21.81 3.71
CA LEU A 8 4.71 21.42 4.93
C LEU A 8 3.82 20.21 4.63
N ILE A 9 4.09 19.08 5.27
CA ILE A 9 3.24 17.89 5.17
C ILE A 9 2.31 17.82 6.38
N ILE A 10 1.02 17.54 6.15
CA ILE A 10 0.02 17.33 7.20
C ILE A 10 -0.52 15.92 7.03
N THR A 11 -0.26 15.03 7.99
CA THR A 11 -0.72 13.65 7.90
C THR A 11 -0.99 13.04 9.28
N ARG A 12 -2.03 12.19 9.36
CA ARG A 12 -2.29 11.33 10.52
C ARG A 12 -1.57 9.99 10.40
N ASN A 13 -1.18 9.63 9.20
CA ASN A 13 -0.66 8.31 8.85
C ASN A 13 0.87 8.32 8.89
N LEU A 14 1.44 8.09 10.08
CA LEU A 14 2.88 7.93 10.33
C LEU A 14 3.11 6.87 11.42
N PRO A 15 4.31 6.25 11.50
CA PRO A 15 4.71 5.49 12.67
C PRO A 15 4.53 6.31 13.97
N PRO A 16 4.13 5.70 15.09
CA PRO A 16 4.09 4.27 15.38
C PRO A 16 2.87 3.52 14.83
N LEU A 17 1.96 4.17 14.09
CA LEU A 17 0.91 3.46 13.37
C LEU A 17 1.53 2.58 12.29
N VAL A 18 0.93 1.41 12.06
CA VAL A 18 1.46 0.39 11.13
C VAL A 18 0.50 0.20 9.96
N GLY A 19 1.02 0.34 8.75
CA GLY A 19 0.27 0.10 7.52
C GLY A 19 0.97 0.68 6.29
N GLY A 20 0.40 0.43 5.12
CA GLY A 20 0.95 0.91 3.85
C GLY A 20 0.95 2.43 3.73
N MET A 21 -0.12 3.10 4.20
CA MET A 21 -0.21 4.56 4.19
C MET A 21 0.82 5.22 5.12
N GLU A 22 1.05 4.62 6.29
CA GLU A 22 2.03 5.10 7.27
C GLU A 22 3.45 5.03 6.70
N ARG A 23 3.80 3.90 6.09
CA ARG A 23 5.08 3.72 5.42
C ARG A 23 5.25 4.66 4.22
N LEU A 24 4.22 4.81 3.41
CA LEU A 24 4.25 5.73 2.27
C LEU A 24 4.47 7.18 2.72
N ASN A 25 3.74 7.65 3.73
CA ASN A 25 3.90 9.04 4.21
C ASN A 25 5.25 9.26 4.88
N TRP A 26 5.80 8.23 5.54
CA TRP A 26 7.16 8.30 6.09
C TRP A 26 8.18 8.49 4.97
N HIS A 27 8.14 7.64 3.94
CA HIS A 27 9.04 7.77 2.79
C HIS A 27 8.80 9.04 1.98
N MET A 28 7.56 9.51 1.88
CA MET A 28 7.26 10.80 1.24
C MET A 28 7.98 11.95 1.95
N ALA A 29 7.98 11.96 3.28
CA ALA A 29 8.71 12.97 4.03
C ALA A 29 10.22 12.81 3.89
N ASP A 30 10.74 11.58 3.92
CA ASP A 30 12.15 11.27 3.77
C ASP A 30 12.68 11.67 2.39
N GLU A 31 12.07 11.17 1.33
CA GLU A 31 12.51 11.44 -0.04
C GLU A 31 12.42 12.93 -0.40
N LEU A 32 11.34 13.61 -0.02
CA LEU A 32 11.23 15.03 -0.25
C LEU A 32 12.28 15.84 0.53
N SER A 33 12.72 15.36 1.70
CA SER A 33 13.74 16.05 2.51
C SER A 33 15.11 16.13 1.84
N ARG A 34 15.38 15.26 0.86
CA ARG A 34 16.61 15.29 0.04
C ARG A 34 16.65 16.50 -0.88
N TYR A 35 15.50 16.98 -1.32
CA TYR A 35 15.37 18.04 -2.32
C TYR A 35 14.82 19.36 -1.75
N ALA A 36 14.12 19.31 -0.63
CA ALA A 36 13.40 20.42 -0.03
C ALA A 36 13.64 20.53 1.48
N GLU A 37 13.30 21.67 2.07
CA GLU A 37 13.18 21.81 3.52
C GLU A 37 11.78 21.31 3.91
N VAL A 38 11.71 20.20 4.67
CA VAL A 38 10.45 19.52 4.98
C VAL A 38 10.09 19.67 6.46
N LYS A 39 8.89 20.16 6.73
CA LYS A 39 8.26 20.09 8.06
C LYS A 39 7.00 19.26 8.00
N VAL A 40 6.73 18.54 9.10
CA VAL A 40 5.57 17.66 9.20
C VAL A 40 4.73 18.01 10.42
N VAL A 41 3.41 18.06 10.26
CA VAL A 41 2.44 18.00 11.36
C VAL A 41 1.86 16.59 11.33
N GLY A 42 2.19 15.81 12.37
CA GLY A 42 1.87 14.38 12.46
C GLY A 42 1.30 13.98 13.82
N PRO A 43 0.95 12.69 14.00
CA PRO A 43 0.39 12.20 15.25
C PRO A 43 1.45 12.09 16.36
N LYS A 44 0.97 12.14 17.62
CA LYS A 44 1.82 11.92 18.81
C LYS A 44 2.50 10.56 18.74
N GLY A 45 3.79 10.53 19.04
CA GLY A 45 4.69 9.37 18.99
C GLY A 45 5.49 9.26 17.70
N SER A 46 5.20 10.09 16.68
CA SER A 46 5.93 10.06 15.40
C SER A 46 7.29 10.77 15.46
N ALA A 47 7.51 11.68 16.40
CA ALA A 47 8.75 12.46 16.46
C ALA A 47 10.00 11.61 16.69
N ALA A 48 9.87 10.52 17.46
CA ALA A 48 10.97 9.58 17.71
C ALA A 48 11.30 8.67 16.51
N LEU A 49 10.38 8.56 15.55
CA LEU A 49 10.44 7.63 14.42
C LEU A 49 10.48 8.35 13.06
N LYS A 50 10.58 9.68 13.06
CA LYS A 50 10.63 10.51 11.85
C LYS A 50 11.93 10.31 11.06
N PRO A 51 11.97 10.61 9.75
CA PRO A 51 13.22 10.74 9.02
C PRO A 51 14.14 11.79 9.64
N GLU A 52 15.45 11.57 9.57
CA GLU A 52 16.45 12.39 10.28
C GLU A 52 16.37 13.88 9.92
N GLN A 53 16.28 14.19 8.63
CA GLN A 53 16.31 15.57 8.13
C GLN A 53 14.96 16.31 8.27
N VAL A 54 13.92 15.63 8.74
CA VAL A 54 12.56 16.18 8.83
C VAL A 54 12.32 16.79 10.21
N ILE A 55 11.72 17.97 10.25
CA ILE A 55 11.24 18.59 11.49
C ILE A 55 9.76 18.21 11.68
N LEU A 56 9.43 17.53 12.78
CA LEU A 56 8.08 17.05 13.04
C LEU A 56 7.48 17.71 14.28
N THR A 57 6.24 18.19 14.12
CA THR A 57 5.42 18.76 15.19
C THR A 57 4.23 17.83 15.45
N GLU A 58 4.12 17.30 16.65
CA GLU A 58 3.11 16.31 17.02
C GLU A 58 1.74 16.92 17.35
N SER A 59 0.68 16.22 17.00
CA SER A 59 -0.72 16.49 17.39
C SER A 59 -1.30 15.27 18.11
N PRO A 60 -2.29 15.42 19.03
CA PRO A 60 -2.94 14.30 19.70
C PRO A 60 -3.51 13.31 18.68
N LEU A 61 -3.22 12.00 18.83
CA LEU A 61 -3.71 10.99 17.89
C LEU A 61 -5.23 10.76 18.02
N LYS A 62 -5.78 10.85 19.24
CA LYS A 62 -7.18 10.60 19.58
C LYS A 62 -7.70 11.68 20.54
N PRO A 63 -8.98 12.01 20.49
CA PRO A 63 -9.98 11.63 19.47
C PRO A 63 -9.69 12.31 18.12
N LEU A 64 -10.26 11.79 17.02
CA LEU A 64 -10.02 12.32 15.67
C LEU A 64 -10.31 13.82 15.50
N PRO A 65 -11.45 14.37 16.00
CA PRO A 65 -11.70 15.80 15.89
C PRO A 65 -10.63 16.67 16.55
N LEU A 66 -10.08 16.23 17.70
CA LEU A 66 -9.00 16.93 18.38
C LEU A 66 -7.71 16.90 17.56
N PHE A 67 -7.37 15.76 16.95
CA PHE A 67 -6.25 15.67 16.02
C PHE A 67 -6.39 16.69 14.89
N LEU A 68 -7.55 16.74 14.24
CA LEU A 68 -7.81 17.63 13.12
C LEU A 68 -7.70 19.11 13.52
N LEU A 69 -8.33 19.48 14.65
CA LEU A 69 -8.29 20.85 15.16
C LEU A 69 -6.86 21.30 15.52
N VAL A 70 -6.16 20.50 16.32
CA VAL A 70 -4.78 20.84 16.74
C VAL A 70 -3.82 20.85 15.56
N SER A 71 -3.97 19.91 14.60
CA SER A 71 -3.15 19.87 13.39
C SER A 71 -3.43 21.07 12.50
N LEU A 72 -4.68 21.52 12.38
CA LEU A 72 -5.03 22.74 11.65
C LEU A 72 -4.36 23.98 12.27
N LEU A 73 -4.49 24.17 13.60
CA LEU A 73 -3.90 25.32 14.30
C LEU A 73 -2.38 25.36 14.14
N LYS A 74 -1.71 24.20 14.27
CA LYS A 74 -0.26 24.08 14.07
C LYS A 74 0.14 24.35 12.62
N ALA A 75 -0.62 23.82 11.65
CA ALA A 75 -0.37 24.08 10.24
C ALA A 75 -0.55 25.55 9.90
N MET A 76 -1.57 26.21 10.42
CA MET A 76 -1.81 27.66 10.24
C MET A 76 -0.67 28.49 10.86
N TRP A 77 -0.21 28.13 12.07
CA TRP A 77 0.92 28.77 12.72
C TRP A 77 2.22 28.63 11.89
N LEU A 78 2.50 27.42 11.40
CA LEU A 78 3.65 27.17 10.52
C LEU A 78 3.51 27.92 9.18
N ALA A 79 2.32 27.96 8.60
CA ALA A 79 2.06 28.69 7.36
C ALA A 79 2.44 30.18 7.51
N ILE A 80 2.06 30.81 8.62
CA ILE A 80 2.34 32.24 8.87
C ILE A 80 3.83 32.47 9.20
N ARG A 81 4.42 31.62 10.08
CA ARG A 81 5.79 31.85 10.61
C ARG A 81 6.89 31.37 9.68
N TRP A 82 6.66 30.25 9.00
CA TRP A 82 7.68 29.60 8.17
C TRP A 82 7.48 29.84 6.68
N ARG A 83 6.22 30.15 6.26
CA ARG A 83 5.82 30.46 4.87
C ARG A 83 6.29 29.36 3.90
N PRO A 84 5.73 28.15 3.97
CA PRO A 84 6.04 27.09 3.01
C PRO A 84 5.63 27.51 1.60
N ASP A 85 6.31 26.97 0.61
CA ASP A 85 5.94 27.15 -0.81
C ASP A 85 4.80 26.18 -1.21
N VAL A 86 4.73 25.01 -0.53
CA VAL A 86 3.70 23.98 -0.73
C VAL A 86 3.21 23.45 0.61
N ILE A 87 1.91 23.20 0.74
CA ILE A 87 1.31 22.45 1.85
C ILE A 87 0.65 21.19 1.30
N LEU A 88 1.20 20.03 1.68
CA LEU A 88 0.82 18.71 1.17
C LEU A 88 0.06 17.92 2.25
N ALA A 89 -1.15 17.49 1.96
CA ALA A 89 -1.87 16.53 2.77
C ALA A 89 -1.44 15.10 2.42
N GLY A 90 -1.07 14.31 3.42
CA GLY A 90 -0.67 12.91 3.23
C GLY A 90 -1.85 11.94 3.01
N SER A 91 -3.09 12.45 3.06
CA SER A 91 -4.32 11.70 2.73
C SER A 91 -5.49 12.66 2.54
N GLY A 92 -6.60 12.18 2.00
CA GLY A 92 -7.83 12.95 1.86
C GLY A 92 -8.37 13.49 3.19
N LEU A 93 -8.12 12.82 4.30
CA LEU A 93 -8.53 13.27 5.63
C LEU A 93 -7.91 14.64 6.01
N THR A 94 -6.67 14.90 5.61
CA THR A 94 -5.96 16.15 5.93
C THR A 94 -5.99 17.19 4.80
N ALA A 95 -6.64 16.87 3.67
CA ALA A 95 -6.76 17.77 2.52
C ALA A 95 -7.41 19.13 2.85
N PRO A 96 -8.52 19.22 3.61
CA PRO A 96 -9.09 20.50 4.02
C PRO A 96 -8.11 21.35 4.84
N LEU A 97 -7.32 20.71 5.72
CA LEU A 97 -6.34 21.40 6.56
C LEU A 97 -5.23 22.04 5.71
N ALA A 98 -4.73 21.29 4.72
CA ALA A 98 -3.72 21.77 3.80
C ALA A 98 -4.25 22.96 2.97
N TRP A 99 -5.46 22.85 2.45
CA TRP A 99 -6.09 23.94 1.69
C TRP A 99 -6.31 25.19 2.54
N ILE A 100 -6.86 25.08 3.76
CA ILE A 100 -7.10 26.22 4.65
C ILE A 100 -5.78 26.91 5.00
N ALA A 101 -4.77 26.14 5.43
CA ALA A 101 -3.48 26.67 5.82
C ALA A 101 -2.75 27.37 4.63
N SER A 102 -2.89 26.84 3.41
CA SER A 102 -2.26 27.44 2.22
C SER A 102 -2.78 28.85 1.92
N LYS A 103 -4.05 29.13 2.21
CA LYS A 103 -4.66 30.45 1.98
C LYS A 103 -4.09 31.54 2.89
N LEU A 104 -3.45 31.18 4.00
CA LEU A 104 -2.84 32.13 4.93
C LEU A 104 -1.47 32.63 4.48
N CYS A 105 -0.77 31.90 3.63
CA CYS A 105 0.60 32.25 3.22
C CYS A 105 0.81 32.31 1.70
N GLY A 106 -0.26 32.03 0.92
CA GLY A 106 -0.16 31.97 -0.53
C GLY A 106 0.58 30.73 -1.06
N ALA A 107 0.74 29.70 -0.24
CA ALA A 107 1.33 28.43 -0.65
C ALA A 107 0.42 27.65 -1.60
N ARG A 108 0.99 26.83 -2.46
CA ARG A 108 0.23 25.84 -3.23
C ARG A 108 -0.27 24.74 -2.31
N SER A 109 -1.51 24.30 -2.51
CA SER A 109 -2.14 23.23 -1.75
C SER A 109 -2.14 21.93 -2.55
N ALA A 110 -1.76 20.82 -1.92
CA ALA A 110 -1.74 19.51 -2.55
C ALA A 110 -2.28 18.43 -1.61
N ALA A 111 -2.70 17.29 -2.17
CA ALA A 111 -3.00 16.09 -1.41
C ALA A 111 -2.58 14.84 -2.17
N TYR A 112 -2.12 13.83 -1.43
CA TYR A 112 -1.91 12.47 -1.92
C TYR A 112 -3.11 11.61 -1.53
N LEU A 113 -3.88 11.14 -2.53
CA LEU A 113 -5.11 10.36 -2.34
C LEU A 113 -4.86 8.88 -2.59
N HIS A 114 -5.48 8.03 -1.75
CA HIS A 114 -5.21 6.59 -1.72
C HIS A 114 -6.35 5.72 -2.29
N GLY A 115 -7.39 6.33 -2.87
CA GLY A 115 -8.57 5.66 -3.42
C GLY A 115 -9.71 5.59 -2.40
N PHE A 116 -9.55 4.89 -1.27
CA PHE A 116 -10.57 4.85 -0.23
C PHE A 116 -10.98 6.25 0.29
N ASP A 117 -10.05 7.19 0.34
CA ASP A 117 -10.30 8.59 0.71
C ASP A 117 -11.42 9.23 -0.12
N ILE A 118 -11.59 8.78 -1.37
CA ILE A 118 -12.55 9.34 -2.32
C ILE A 118 -13.89 8.62 -2.19
N THR A 119 -13.88 7.31 -1.89
CA THR A 119 -15.06 6.44 -1.91
C THR A 119 -15.76 6.30 -0.54
N VAL A 120 -15.22 6.90 0.52
CA VAL A 120 -15.84 6.87 1.87
C VAL A 120 -17.32 7.25 1.81
N LYS A 121 -18.20 6.35 2.26
CA LYS A 121 -19.67 6.54 2.19
C LYS A 121 -20.27 7.46 3.29
N ASP A 122 -19.46 7.93 4.23
CA ASP A 122 -19.96 8.83 5.26
C ASP A 122 -20.50 10.13 4.64
N LYS A 123 -21.76 10.43 4.89
CA LYS A 123 -22.47 11.59 4.28
C LYS A 123 -21.83 12.92 4.68
N LEU A 124 -21.35 13.04 5.92
CA LEU A 124 -20.69 14.25 6.40
C LEU A 124 -19.33 14.44 5.68
N TYR A 125 -18.58 13.35 5.54
CA TYR A 125 -17.33 13.35 4.80
C TYR A 125 -17.55 13.75 3.34
N GLN A 126 -18.52 13.15 2.66
CA GLN A 126 -18.82 13.45 1.26
C GLN A 126 -19.31 14.88 1.04
N SER A 127 -20.09 15.45 1.95
CA SER A 127 -20.62 16.79 1.79
C SER A 127 -19.66 17.90 2.23
N ILE A 128 -18.80 17.67 3.21
CA ILE A 128 -17.91 18.70 3.77
C ILE A 128 -16.46 18.49 3.34
N TRP A 129 -15.94 17.24 3.36
CA TRP A 129 -14.52 16.92 3.13
C TRP A 129 -14.16 16.74 1.66
N ALA A 130 -14.88 15.87 0.96
CA ALA A 130 -14.60 15.56 -0.45
C ALA A 130 -14.61 16.80 -1.38
N PRO A 131 -15.47 17.84 -1.17
CA PRO A 131 -15.41 19.06 -1.98
C PRO A 131 -14.08 19.81 -1.93
N PHE A 132 -13.23 19.58 -0.94
CA PHE A 132 -11.92 20.21 -0.89
C PHE A 132 -10.95 19.66 -1.93
N PHE A 133 -11.12 18.40 -2.37
CA PHE A 133 -10.24 17.83 -3.40
C PHE A 133 -10.25 18.67 -4.69
N LYS A 134 -11.40 19.20 -5.09
CA LYS A 134 -11.53 20.09 -6.25
C LYS A 134 -10.85 21.45 -6.07
N LYS A 135 -10.70 21.91 -4.82
CA LYS A 135 -10.14 23.22 -4.48
C LYS A 135 -8.63 23.23 -4.42
N LEU A 136 -8.00 22.03 -4.29
CA LEU A 136 -6.54 21.89 -4.27
C LEU A 136 -5.93 22.37 -5.60
N ASP A 137 -4.69 22.84 -5.52
CA ASP A 137 -3.91 23.23 -6.69
C ASP A 137 -3.35 21.98 -7.39
N HIS A 138 -2.91 20.96 -6.62
CA HIS A 138 -2.42 19.69 -7.13
C HIS A 138 -3.07 18.53 -6.38
N VAL A 139 -3.39 17.47 -7.09
CA VAL A 139 -3.88 16.19 -6.56
C VAL A 139 -2.96 15.08 -7.05
N ILE A 140 -2.35 14.36 -6.14
CA ILE A 140 -1.52 13.20 -6.45
C ILE A 140 -2.33 11.95 -6.11
N VAL A 141 -2.33 10.98 -6.98
CA VAL A 141 -3.03 9.71 -6.80
C VAL A 141 -2.07 8.54 -6.94
N ASN A 142 -2.34 7.47 -6.22
CA ASN A 142 -1.44 6.32 -6.15
C ASN A 142 -1.55 5.35 -7.33
N SER A 143 -2.59 5.46 -8.17
CA SER A 143 -2.83 4.55 -9.29
C SER A 143 -3.75 5.12 -10.35
N THR A 144 -3.76 4.51 -11.53
CA THR A 144 -4.67 4.83 -12.63
C THR A 144 -6.15 4.72 -12.21
N PRO A 145 -6.61 3.65 -11.55
CA PRO A 145 -7.99 3.59 -11.06
C PRO A 145 -8.31 4.68 -10.01
N THR A 146 -7.35 5.07 -9.19
CA THR A 146 -7.57 6.20 -8.24
C THR A 146 -7.69 7.53 -8.98
N LYS A 147 -6.99 7.72 -10.11
CA LYS A 147 -7.19 8.89 -10.99
C LYS A 147 -8.63 8.94 -11.50
N GLU A 148 -9.16 7.82 -11.98
CA GLU A 148 -10.55 7.73 -12.45
C GLU A 148 -11.54 8.10 -11.33
N LEU A 149 -11.32 7.61 -10.11
CA LEU A 149 -12.13 7.98 -8.93
C LEU A 149 -12.06 9.49 -8.64
N ALA A 150 -10.88 10.11 -8.74
CA ALA A 150 -10.71 11.54 -8.53
C ALA A 150 -11.44 12.36 -9.61
N ILE A 151 -11.39 11.93 -10.87
CA ILE A 151 -12.15 12.56 -11.98
C ILE A 151 -13.66 12.42 -11.73
N ALA A 152 -14.13 11.23 -11.32
CA ALA A 152 -15.53 11.01 -10.94
C ALA A 152 -15.98 11.90 -9.77
N ALA A 153 -15.08 12.19 -8.82
CA ALA A 153 -15.27 13.15 -7.74
C ALA A 153 -15.17 14.63 -8.19
N LYS A 154 -15.11 14.88 -9.52
CA LYS A 154 -15.05 16.23 -10.14
C LYS A 154 -13.77 17.01 -9.86
N VAL A 155 -12.65 16.32 -9.58
CA VAL A 155 -11.32 16.94 -9.66
C VAL A 155 -10.97 17.12 -11.14
N ARG A 156 -10.45 18.29 -11.51
CA ARG A 156 -10.04 18.57 -12.89
C ARG A 156 -8.81 17.71 -13.24
N GLU A 157 -8.84 17.06 -14.40
CA GLU A 157 -7.81 16.11 -14.80
C GLU A 157 -6.41 16.71 -14.86
N GLU A 158 -6.29 17.96 -15.32
CA GLU A 158 -5.01 18.68 -15.40
C GLU A 158 -4.33 18.93 -14.04
N LYS A 159 -5.06 18.76 -12.93
CA LYS A 159 -4.51 18.86 -11.58
C LYS A 159 -4.05 17.52 -11.02
N ILE A 160 -4.38 16.40 -11.70
CA ILE A 160 -4.16 15.05 -11.19
C ILE A 160 -2.86 14.49 -11.77
N ASN A 161 -1.97 14.09 -10.89
CA ASN A 161 -0.73 13.38 -11.24
C ASN A 161 -0.76 11.98 -10.62
N ILE A 162 -0.42 10.97 -11.41
CA ILE A 162 -0.24 9.62 -10.89
C ILE A 162 1.21 9.51 -10.41
N VAL A 163 1.39 9.15 -9.14
CA VAL A 163 2.68 8.81 -8.57
C VAL A 163 2.49 7.53 -7.76
N HIS A 164 2.97 6.43 -8.30
CA HIS A 164 2.85 5.12 -7.65
C HIS A 164 3.66 5.06 -6.36
N PRO A 165 3.20 4.34 -5.32
CA PRO A 165 3.99 4.06 -4.12
C PRO A 165 5.33 3.42 -4.44
N GLY A 166 6.32 3.71 -3.61
CA GLY A 166 7.63 3.12 -3.74
C GLY A 166 7.77 1.76 -3.06
N VAL A 167 8.87 1.09 -3.37
CA VAL A 167 9.33 -0.15 -2.73
C VAL A 167 10.81 -0.05 -2.39
N THR A 168 11.21 -0.71 -1.31
CA THR A 168 12.62 -0.91 -0.98
C THR A 168 13.16 -2.05 -1.82
N LEU A 169 14.14 -1.77 -2.67
CA LEU A 169 14.82 -2.78 -3.47
C LEU A 169 15.87 -3.48 -2.61
N PRO A 170 15.94 -4.81 -2.59
CA PRO A 170 16.99 -5.53 -1.87
C PRO A 170 18.36 -5.24 -2.52
N GLU A 171 19.38 -5.01 -1.70
CA GLU A 171 20.75 -4.79 -2.16
C GLU A 171 21.39 -6.08 -2.69
N ALA A 172 21.01 -7.21 -2.12
CA ALA A 172 21.44 -8.55 -2.52
C ALA A 172 20.34 -9.57 -2.21
N PRO A 173 20.33 -10.73 -2.91
CA PRO A 173 19.46 -11.86 -2.55
C PRO A 173 19.73 -12.34 -1.13
N GLN A 174 18.71 -12.93 -0.50
CA GLN A 174 18.87 -13.55 0.81
C GLN A 174 19.79 -14.79 0.71
N PRO A 175 20.64 -15.03 1.73
CA PRO A 175 21.49 -16.22 1.76
C PRO A 175 20.69 -17.52 1.66
N GLU A 176 21.13 -18.45 0.83
CA GLU A 176 20.42 -19.74 0.60
C GLU A 176 20.25 -20.58 1.88
N ASP A 177 21.21 -20.52 2.78
CA ASP A 177 21.14 -21.20 4.08
C ASP A 177 20.00 -20.63 4.95
N ARG A 178 19.75 -19.31 4.89
CA ARG A 178 18.61 -18.68 5.58
C ARG A 178 17.27 -19.08 4.94
N ILE A 179 17.20 -19.13 3.62
CA ILE A 179 16.00 -19.58 2.91
C ILE A 179 15.71 -21.05 3.27
N ARG A 180 16.72 -21.92 3.26
CA ARG A 180 16.60 -23.32 3.64
C ARG A 180 16.16 -23.45 5.10
N ALA A 181 16.80 -22.76 6.04
CA ALA A 181 16.42 -22.76 7.45
C ALA A 181 14.98 -22.28 7.68
N PHE A 182 14.52 -21.29 6.91
CA PHE A 182 13.13 -20.84 6.95
C PHE A 182 12.18 -21.95 6.48
N LYS A 183 12.47 -22.60 5.34
CA LYS A 183 11.65 -23.70 4.82
C LYS A 183 11.61 -24.87 5.79
N GLU A 184 12.75 -25.27 6.38
CA GLU A 184 12.83 -26.34 7.39
C GLU A 184 12.04 -25.98 8.65
N LYS A 185 12.24 -24.78 9.20
CA LYS A 185 11.54 -24.32 10.41
C LYS A 185 10.03 -24.41 10.29
N TYR A 186 9.50 -24.14 9.11
CA TYR A 186 8.06 -24.13 8.86
C TYR A 186 7.54 -25.38 8.15
N GLY A 187 8.38 -26.42 7.94
CA GLY A 187 7.98 -27.66 7.27
C GLY A 187 7.59 -27.44 5.80
N LEU A 188 8.37 -26.62 5.08
CA LEU A 188 8.11 -26.20 3.71
C LEU A 188 9.19 -26.67 2.71
N ALA A 189 10.10 -27.56 3.12
CA ALA A 189 11.29 -27.94 2.34
C ALA A 189 10.94 -28.44 0.93
N ASP A 190 9.95 -29.33 0.82
CA ASP A 190 9.55 -29.95 -0.44
C ASP A 190 8.22 -29.38 -1.00
N LYS A 191 7.84 -28.17 -0.55
CA LYS A 191 6.56 -27.57 -0.93
C LYS A 191 6.71 -26.52 -2.01
N LYS A 192 5.66 -26.39 -2.84
CA LYS A 192 5.42 -25.27 -3.74
C LYS A 192 4.68 -24.18 -2.98
N ILE A 193 5.37 -23.10 -2.65
CA ILE A 193 4.87 -22.09 -1.70
C ILE A 193 4.10 -21.00 -2.43
N LEU A 194 2.80 -20.92 -2.15
CA LEU A 194 1.91 -19.85 -2.56
C LEU A 194 1.84 -18.82 -1.43
N LEU A 195 2.57 -17.72 -1.54
CA LEU A 195 2.68 -16.72 -0.46
C LEU A 195 1.55 -15.70 -0.54
N SER A 196 0.85 -15.46 0.58
CA SER A 196 -0.11 -14.36 0.74
C SER A 196 0.34 -13.45 1.89
N VAL A 197 0.55 -12.16 1.59
CA VAL A 197 1.02 -11.17 2.58
C VAL A 197 -0.01 -10.05 2.75
N GLY A 198 -0.38 -9.76 4.00
CA GLY A 198 -1.22 -8.61 4.31
C GLY A 198 -2.30 -8.85 5.35
N ARG A 199 -3.12 -7.83 5.58
CA ARG A 199 -4.23 -7.90 6.54
C ARG A 199 -5.32 -8.84 6.04
N LEU A 200 -5.85 -9.69 6.93
CA LEU A 200 -6.93 -10.60 6.62
C LEU A 200 -8.28 -9.85 6.64
N THR A 201 -8.68 -9.34 5.49
CA THR A 201 -9.95 -8.63 5.30
C THR A 201 -10.74 -9.24 4.14
N THR A 202 -12.06 -9.03 4.14
CA THR A 202 -12.95 -9.51 3.08
C THR A 202 -12.50 -9.06 1.69
N ARG A 203 -11.97 -7.84 1.58
CA ARG A 203 -11.41 -7.33 0.33
C ARG A 203 -10.20 -8.12 -0.15
N LYS A 204 -9.33 -8.58 0.76
CA LYS A 204 -8.13 -9.36 0.39
C LYS A 204 -8.47 -10.76 -0.16
N GLY A 205 -9.67 -11.27 0.07
CA GLY A 205 -10.25 -12.40 -0.66
C GLY A 205 -9.61 -13.76 -0.41
N LEU A 206 -8.81 -13.92 0.66
CA LEU A 206 -8.08 -15.16 0.88
C LEU A 206 -9.01 -16.34 1.17
N ARG A 207 -10.11 -16.13 1.90
CA ARG A 207 -11.10 -17.20 2.16
C ARG A 207 -11.74 -17.69 0.88
N GLU A 208 -12.10 -16.78 -0.01
CA GLU A 208 -12.70 -17.10 -1.30
C GLU A 208 -11.67 -17.77 -2.24
N PHE A 209 -10.41 -17.41 -2.17
CA PHE A 209 -9.33 -18.11 -2.87
C PHE A 209 -9.20 -19.56 -2.41
N VAL A 210 -9.22 -19.78 -1.10
CA VAL A 210 -9.18 -21.12 -0.49
C VAL A 210 -10.38 -21.97 -0.87
N GLU A 211 -11.56 -21.36 -1.02
CA GLU A 211 -12.79 -22.04 -1.43
C GLU A 211 -12.81 -22.39 -2.92
N LEU A 212 -12.45 -21.42 -3.78
CA LEU A 212 -12.79 -21.47 -5.20
C LEU A 212 -11.59 -21.74 -6.12
N ALA A 213 -10.36 -21.52 -5.65
CA ALA A 213 -9.14 -21.68 -6.45
C ALA A 213 -8.24 -22.81 -5.93
N LEU A 214 -7.98 -22.84 -4.62
CA LEU A 214 -7.00 -23.74 -4.04
C LEU A 214 -7.28 -25.23 -4.28
N PRO A 215 -8.53 -25.77 -4.24
CA PRO A 215 -8.79 -27.18 -4.52
C PRO A 215 -8.31 -27.62 -5.90
N GLY A 216 -8.56 -26.81 -6.95
CA GLY A 216 -8.09 -27.11 -8.30
C GLY A 216 -6.57 -27.03 -8.43
N ILE A 217 -5.93 -26.10 -7.73
CA ILE A 217 -4.46 -25.99 -7.70
C ILE A 217 -3.85 -27.22 -7.03
N VAL A 218 -4.35 -27.64 -5.87
CA VAL A 218 -3.85 -28.82 -5.12
C VAL A 218 -4.06 -30.11 -5.90
N GLN A 219 -5.18 -30.23 -6.63
CA GLN A 219 -5.41 -31.39 -7.49
C GLN A 219 -4.35 -31.53 -8.58
N ALA A 220 -3.89 -30.41 -9.15
CA ALA A 220 -2.89 -30.38 -10.21
C ALA A 220 -1.44 -30.37 -9.66
N GLU A 221 -1.23 -29.78 -8.51
CA GLU A 221 0.08 -29.65 -7.82
C GLU A 221 -0.09 -30.03 -6.33
N PRO A 222 0.02 -31.31 -5.97
CA PRO A 222 -0.22 -31.79 -4.59
C PRO A 222 0.75 -31.22 -3.53
N GLU A 223 1.92 -30.73 -3.95
CA GLU A 223 2.88 -30.09 -3.05
C GLU A 223 2.61 -28.59 -2.85
N ALA A 224 1.58 -28.03 -3.48
CA ALA A 224 1.21 -26.64 -3.28
C ALA A 224 0.70 -26.39 -1.86
N ILE A 225 1.20 -25.32 -1.23
CA ILE A 225 0.76 -24.87 0.09
C ILE A 225 0.68 -23.34 0.13
N VAL A 226 -0.43 -22.85 0.64
CA VAL A 226 -0.60 -21.40 0.89
C VAL A 226 0.05 -21.04 2.21
N VAL A 227 1.04 -20.17 2.19
CA VAL A 227 1.66 -19.60 3.38
C VAL A 227 1.15 -18.18 3.58
N VAL A 228 0.53 -17.93 4.73
CA VAL A 228 -0.13 -16.67 5.05
C VAL A 228 0.68 -15.89 6.08
N ILE A 229 1.12 -14.69 5.70
CA ILE A 229 1.79 -13.74 6.58
C ILE A 229 0.89 -12.52 6.78
N GLY A 230 0.38 -12.37 7.98
CA GLY A 230 -0.54 -11.31 8.37
C GLY A 230 -1.59 -11.77 9.36
N ASP A 231 -2.46 -10.85 9.75
CA ASP A 231 -3.52 -11.12 10.70
C ASP A 231 -4.75 -10.23 10.44
N ALA A 232 -5.86 -10.56 11.09
CA ALA A 232 -7.06 -9.75 11.09
C ALA A 232 -6.81 -8.42 11.81
N PRO A 233 -7.21 -7.28 11.23
CA PRO A 233 -6.98 -5.98 11.85
C PRO A 233 -7.87 -5.83 13.10
N LYS A 234 -7.28 -5.40 14.23
CA LYS A 234 -8.02 -5.15 15.48
C LYS A 234 -9.07 -4.03 15.36
N ASN A 235 -8.85 -3.09 14.42
CA ASN A 235 -9.75 -1.97 14.15
C ASN A 235 -9.86 -1.78 12.62
N ALA A 236 -10.85 -2.40 12.02
CA ALA A 236 -11.15 -2.21 10.60
C ALA A 236 -12.24 -1.15 10.44
N LEU A 237 -11.87 0.05 10.04
CA LEU A 237 -12.83 1.09 9.64
C LEU A 237 -13.59 0.62 8.39
N GLY A 238 -14.76 -0.02 8.60
CA GLY A 238 -15.66 -0.41 7.50
C GLY A 238 -15.22 -1.62 6.65
N ALA A 239 -14.01 -2.14 6.80
CA ALA A 239 -13.58 -3.34 6.08
C ALA A 239 -14.09 -4.60 6.80
N GLY A 240 -14.74 -5.50 6.08
CA GLY A 240 -15.08 -6.83 6.60
C GLY A 240 -13.82 -7.59 7.01
N ILE A 241 -13.89 -8.33 8.10
CA ILE A 241 -12.77 -9.10 8.66
C ILE A 241 -12.89 -10.56 8.24
N GLN A 242 -11.77 -11.16 7.84
CA GLN A 242 -11.61 -12.61 7.74
C GLN A 242 -10.55 -13.02 8.77
N THR A 243 -10.91 -13.86 9.75
CA THR A 243 -9.94 -14.37 10.72
C THR A 243 -9.20 -15.59 10.17
N ALA A 244 -8.01 -15.89 10.70
CA ALA A 244 -7.27 -17.11 10.35
C ALA A 244 -8.13 -18.35 10.56
N GLU A 245 -8.88 -18.40 11.68
CA GLU A 245 -9.80 -19.51 12.00
C GLU A 245 -10.91 -19.66 10.96
N SER A 246 -11.50 -18.54 10.50
CA SER A 246 -12.58 -18.59 9.48
C SER A 246 -12.07 -19.08 8.13
N ILE A 247 -10.81 -18.75 7.78
CA ILE A 247 -10.16 -19.21 6.56
C ILE A 247 -9.78 -20.68 6.69
N GLN A 248 -9.26 -21.11 7.85
CA GLN A 248 -8.93 -22.52 8.14
C GLN A 248 -10.18 -23.41 8.12
N GLN A 249 -11.31 -22.92 8.66
CA GLN A 249 -12.59 -23.64 8.57
C GLN A 249 -13.06 -23.78 7.12
N GLN A 250 -12.86 -22.76 6.29
CA GLN A 250 -13.17 -22.86 4.85
C GLN A 250 -12.24 -23.86 4.17
N ALA A 251 -10.94 -23.87 4.49
CA ALA A 251 -9.99 -24.85 3.96
C ALA A 251 -10.40 -26.30 4.30
N ALA A 252 -10.87 -26.53 5.53
CA ALA A 252 -11.39 -27.85 5.92
C ALA A 252 -12.64 -28.25 5.14
N ARG A 253 -13.58 -27.33 4.93
CA ARG A 253 -14.79 -27.58 4.11
C ARG A 253 -14.46 -27.88 2.66
N SER A 254 -13.41 -27.26 2.13
CA SER A 254 -12.96 -27.42 0.74
C SER A 254 -11.99 -28.60 0.57
N GLY A 255 -11.68 -29.36 1.64
CA GLY A 255 -10.78 -30.53 1.60
C GLY A 255 -9.30 -30.19 1.43
N VAL A 256 -8.89 -28.96 1.74
CA VAL A 256 -7.52 -28.45 1.56
C VAL A 256 -6.90 -27.90 2.85
N ALA A 257 -7.33 -28.41 4.01
CA ALA A 257 -6.89 -27.92 5.32
C ALA A 257 -5.38 -28.02 5.54
N GLU A 258 -4.75 -29.07 4.99
CA GLU A 258 -3.30 -29.33 5.12
C GLU A 258 -2.47 -28.47 4.13
N HIS A 259 -3.13 -27.78 3.20
CA HIS A 259 -2.53 -26.95 2.16
C HIS A 259 -2.55 -25.45 2.49
N ILE A 260 -2.74 -25.09 3.75
CA ILE A 260 -2.66 -23.72 4.23
C ILE A 260 -1.95 -23.63 5.57
N LYS A 261 -1.05 -22.67 5.73
CA LYS A 261 -0.30 -22.41 6.95
C LYS A 261 -0.26 -20.93 7.28
N PHE A 262 -0.64 -20.58 8.50
CA PHE A 262 -0.59 -19.20 9.00
C PHE A 262 0.68 -19.00 9.83
N LEU A 263 1.48 -17.99 9.48
CA LEU A 263 2.70 -17.62 10.19
C LEU A 263 2.54 -16.38 11.07
N GLY A 264 1.32 -15.80 11.09
CA GLY A 264 1.04 -14.58 11.85
C GLY A 264 1.70 -13.32 11.24
N VAL A 265 1.82 -12.28 12.04
CA VAL A 265 2.42 -11.00 11.60
C VAL A 265 3.94 -11.08 11.70
N MET A 266 4.63 -10.85 10.61
CA MET A 266 6.09 -10.68 10.57
C MET A 266 6.42 -9.18 10.56
N ILE A 267 6.97 -8.68 11.67
CA ILE A 267 7.37 -7.27 11.81
C ILE A 267 8.80 -7.09 11.29
N ASP A 268 9.64 -8.12 11.43
CA ASP A 268 11.02 -8.09 10.96
C ASP A 268 11.09 -8.16 9.44
N GLN A 269 11.62 -7.10 8.83
CA GLN A 269 11.75 -6.97 7.38
C GLN A 269 12.69 -8.03 6.77
N SER A 270 13.72 -8.46 7.51
CA SER A 270 14.66 -9.47 6.99
C SER A 270 13.99 -10.84 6.89
N THR A 271 13.17 -11.22 7.87
CA THR A 271 12.39 -12.47 7.83
C THR A 271 11.31 -12.42 6.73
N LEU A 272 10.68 -11.25 6.53
CA LEU A 272 9.70 -11.08 5.45
C LEU A 272 10.37 -11.19 4.07
N ALA A 273 11.57 -10.61 3.89
CA ALA A 273 12.36 -10.76 2.67
C ALA A 273 12.70 -12.23 2.36
N ILE A 274 13.10 -13.01 3.41
CA ILE A 274 13.33 -14.45 3.26
C ILE A 274 12.04 -15.17 2.82
N ALA A 275 10.89 -14.80 3.37
CA ALA A 275 9.62 -15.42 3.00
C ALA A 275 9.25 -15.14 1.54
N TYR A 276 9.48 -13.91 1.03
CA TYR A 276 9.30 -13.59 -0.39
C TYR A 276 10.22 -14.42 -1.28
N GLU A 277 11.50 -14.56 -0.92
CA GLU A 277 12.48 -15.30 -1.74
C GLU A 277 12.38 -16.81 -1.61
N ALA A 278 11.76 -17.32 -0.52
CA ALA A 278 11.46 -18.74 -0.31
C ALA A 278 10.23 -19.22 -1.10
N ALA A 279 9.37 -18.30 -1.55
CA ALA A 279 8.11 -18.61 -2.21
C ALA A 279 8.27 -18.79 -3.72
N ASP A 280 7.31 -19.50 -4.33
CA ASP A 280 7.25 -19.76 -5.77
C ASP A 280 6.28 -18.79 -6.48
N VAL A 281 5.15 -18.44 -5.85
CA VAL A 281 4.14 -17.50 -6.38
C VAL A 281 3.56 -16.65 -5.25
N HIS A 282 3.46 -15.35 -5.46
CA HIS A 282 2.65 -14.48 -4.61
C HIS A 282 1.20 -14.52 -5.06
N VAL A 283 0.28 -14.97 -4.21
CA VAL A 283 -1.15 -14.99 -4.49
C VAL A 283 -1.83 -13.75 -3.89
N PHE A 284 -2.43 -12.93 -4.75
CA PHE A 284 -3.03 -11.66 -4.37
C PHE A 284 -4.48 -11.56 -4.87
N PRO A 285 -5.41 -12.36 -4.31
CA PRO A 285 -6.77 -12.55 -4.79
C PRO A 285 -7.71 -11.44 -4.33
N VAL A 286 -7.30 -10.18 -4.46
CA VAL A 286 -8.08 -9.02 -4.00
C VAL A 286 -9.37 -8.90 -4.79
N ARG A 287 -10.48 -8.98 -4.08
CA ARG A 287 -11.83 -8.92 -4.63
C ARG A 287 -12.19 -7.51 -5.06
N HIS A 288 -12.97 -7.42 -6.11
CA HIS A 288 -13.65 -6.18 -6.43
C HIS A 288 -14.84 -6.00 -5.47
N ILE A 289 -14.74 -5.06 -4.55
CA ILE A 289 -15.82 -4.65 -3.64
C ILE A 289 -16.18 -3.21 -3.98
N PRO A 290 -17.44 -2.92 -4.34
CA PRO A 290 -17.87 -1.53 -4.57
C PRO A 290 -17.52 -0.66 -3.36
N ASP A 291 -16.95 0.52 -3.61
CA ASP A 291 -16.58 1.54 -2.61
C ASP A 291 -15.45 1.17 -1.62
N ASP A 292 -14.85 -0.04 -1.73
CA ASP A 292 -13.65 -0.43 -0.99
C ASP A 292 -12.53 -0.86 -1.97
N PRO A 293 -11.99 0.07 -2.78
CA PRO A 293 -10.96 -0.26 -3.78
C PRO A 293 -9.63 -0.60 -3.12
N GLU A 294 -8.88 -1.52 -3.73
CA GLU A 294 -7.44 -1.60 -3.47
C GLU A 294 -6.77 -0.40 -4.13
N GLY A 295 -6.10 0.44 -3.32
CA GLY A 295 -5.53 1.68 -3.82
C GLY A 295 -4.40 1.45 -4.82
N PHE A 296 -3.46 0.53 -4.50
CA PHE A 296 -2.34 0.20 -5.37
C PHE A 296 -1.94 -1.28 -5.29
N GLY A 297 -1.75 -1.83 -4.07
CA GLY A 297 -1.26 -3.21 -3.89
C GLY A 297 0.25 -3.27 -3.66
N MET A 298 0.76 -2.49 -2.71
CA MET A 298 2.21 -2.42 -2.41
C MET A 298 2.88 -3.78 -2.22
N VAL A 299 2.17 -4.77 -1.66
CA VAL A 299 2.71 -6.13 -1.47
C VAL A 299 3.06 -6.83 -2.78
N ALA A 300 2.42 -6.46 -3.91
CA ALA A 300 2.76 -7.03 -5.22
C ALA A 300 4.09 -6.49 -5.75
N ILE A 301 4.38 -5.19 -5.57
CA ILE A 301 5.70 -4.65 -5.94
C ILE A 301 6.79 -5.07 -4.95
N GLU A 302 6.44 -5.35 -3.68
CA GLU A 302 7.37 -5.96 -2.71
C GLU A 302 7.74 -7.39 -3.15
N ALA A 303 6.77 -8.20 -3.53
CA ALA A 303 7.02 -9.51 -4.12
C ALA A 303 7.91 -9.41 -5.36
N ALA A 304 7.60 -8.49 -6.27
CA ALA A 304 8.39 -8.26 -7.48
C ALA A 304 9.82 -7.81 -7.18
N ALA A 305 10.04 -6.96 -6.17
CA ALA A 305 11.38 -6.55 -5.74
C ALA A 305 12.26 -7.74 -5.31
N HIS A 306 11.65 -8.79 -4.75
CA HIS A 306 12.30 -10.04 -4.38
C HIS A 306 12.29 -11.10 -5.51
N GLY A 307 11.86 -10.73 -6.72
CA GLY A 307 11.80 -11.64 -7.87
C GLY A 307 10.67 -12.68 -7.79
N LEU A 308 9.65 -12.46 -6.97
CA LEU A 308 8.50 -13.33 -6.80
C LEU A 308 7.34 -12.87 -7.69
N PRO A 309 6.88 -13.70 -8.66
CA PRO A 309 5.79 -13.33 -9.54
C PRO A 309 4.45 -13.33 -8.81
N SER A 310 3.54 -12.43 -9.19
CA SER A 310 2.21 -12.34 -8.60
C SER A 310 1.14 -12.94 -9.49
N ALA A 311 0.22 -13.74 -8.92
CA ALA A 311 -1.06 -14.09 -9.50
C ALA A 311 -2.17 -13.27 -8.82
N ALA A 312 -2.87 -12.41 -9.55
CA ALA A 312 -3.80 -11.44 -8.99
C ALA A 312 -5.00 -11.18 -9.90
N PHE A 313 -6.02 -10.49 -9.40
CA PHE A 313 -7.14 -10.01 -10.22
C PHE A 313 -6.88 -8.58 -10.75
N THR A 314 -7.48 -8.25 -11.89
CA THR A 314 -7.54 -6.87 -12.44
C THR A 314 -8.42 -5.96 -11.59
N THR A 315 -8.07 -5.77 -10.30
CA THR A 315 -8.90 -5.07 -9.31
C THR A 315 -8.18 -3.85 -8.76
N GLY A 316 -8.82 -2.68 -8.83
CA GLY A 316 -8.24 -1.44 -8.31
C GLY A 316 -6.84 -1.18 -8.86
N GLY A 317 -5.96 -0.59 -8.05
CA GLY A 317 -4.60 -0.25 -8.45
C GLY A 317 -3.65 -1.42 -8.69
N ILE A 318 -4.10 -2.68 -8.53
CA ILE A 318 -3.29 -3.87 -8.85
C ILE A 318 -2.88 -3.90 -10.32
N VAL A 319 -3.70 -3.33 -11.21
CA VAL A 319 -3.39 -3.20 -12.64
C VAL A 319 -2.11 -2.40 -12.93
N ASP A 320 -1.72 -1.52 -12.00
CA ASP A 320 -0.48 -0.76 -12.08
C ASP A 320 0.67 -1.44 -11.31
N ALA A 321 0.35 -2.25 -10.28
CA ALA A 321 1.32 -2.94 -9.43
C ALA A 321 1.79 -4.30 -9.97
N VAL A 322 1.06 -4.87 -10.93
CA VAL A 322 1.39 -6.14 -11.61
C VAL A 322 1.31 -5.93 -13.11
N ARG A 323 2.38 -6.24 -13.83
CA ARG A 323 2.38 -6.23 -15.30
C ARG A 323 2.22 -7.65 -15.82
N HIS A 324 1.10 -7.89 -16.50
CA HIS A 324 0.76 -9.21 -17.05
C HIS A 324 1.85 -9.74 -17.98
N GLY A 325 2.33 -10.96 -17.73
CA GLY A 325 3.39 -11.63 -18.48
C GLY A 325 4.81 -11.13 -18.18
N GLU A 326 5.00 -10.15 -17.27
CA GLU A 326 6.31 -9.60 -16.92
C GLU A 326 6.63 -9.75 -15.43
N SER A 327 5.77 -9.24 -14.52
CA SER A 327 5.93 -9.40 -13.08
C SER A 327 4.90 -10.36 -12.46
N GLY A 328 4.06 -10.97 -13.27
CA GLY A 328 3.02 -11.91 -12.86
C GLY A 328 1.91 -12.03 -13.90
N PHE A 329 0.79 -12.60 -13.48
CA PHE A 329 -0.40 -12.72 -14.32
C PHE A 329 -1.61 -12.10 -13.65
N LEU A 330 -2.45 -11.45 -14.46
CA LEU A 330 -3.69 -10.81 -14.04
C LEU A 330 -4.87 -11.58 -14.62
N ALA A 331 -5.73 -12.12 -13.75
CA ALA A 331 -7.01 -12.72 -14.10
C ALA A 331 -8.13 -11.66 -14.08
N GLU A 332 -9.22 -11.91 -14.76
CA GLU A 332 -10.41 -11.09 -14.66
C GLU A 332 -10.96 -11.03 -13.22
N LYS A 333 -11.64 -9.94 -12.92
CA LYS A 333 -12.20 -9.70 -11.56
C LYS A 333 -13.05 -10.89 -11.10
N ASN A 334 -12.66 -11.48 -9.97
CA ASN A 334 -13.34 -12.62 -9.33
C ASN A 334 -13.39 -13.91 -10.21
N ASN A 335 -12.62 -14.02 -11.27
CA ASN A 335 -12.49 -15.26 -12.07
C ASN A 335 -11.45 -16.18 -11.41
N TYR A 336 -11.89 -16.96 -10.42
CA TYR A 336 -11.02 -17.86 -9.65
C TYR A 336 -10.50 -19.03 -10.49
N ALA A 337 -11.21 -19.45 -11.51
CA ALA A 337 -10.73 -20.48 -12.43
C ALA A 337 -9.51 -20.00 -13.23
N GLU A 338 -9.56 -18.81 -13.79
CA GLU A 338 -8.45 -18.18 -14.48
C GLU A 338 -7.28 -17.90 -13.53
N LEU A 339 -7.56 -17.42 -12.31
CA LEU A 339 -6.54 -17.22 -11.29
C LEU A 339 -5.80 -18.52 -10.95
N SER A 340 -6.52 -19.65 -10.82
CA SER A 340 -5.94 -20.97 -10.62
C SER A 340 -5.01 -21.38 -11.77
N LEU A 341 -5.43 -21.16 -13.00
CA LEU A 341 -4.61 -21.44 -14.18
C LEU A 341 -3.34 -20.59 -14.18
N HIS A 342 -3.42 -19.33 -13.82
CA HIS A 342 -2.25 -18.44 -13.72
C HIS A 342 -1.27 -18.86 -12.62
N VAL A 343 -1.77 -19.34 -11.46
CA VAL A 343 -0.92 -19.90 -10.41
C VAL A 343 -0.19 -21.14 -10.93
N LEU A 344 -0.90 -22.08 -11.55
CA LEU A 344 -0.30 -23.30 -12.11
C LEU A 344 0.71 -22.97 -13.22
N GLN A 345 0.39 -22.02 -14.09
CA GLN A 345 1.30 -21.55 -15.14
C GLN A 345 2.60 -21.00 -14.56
N LEU A 346 2.53 -20.20 -13.48
CA LEU A 346 3.72 -19.66 -12.81
C LEU A 346 4.55 -20.73 -12.12
N LEU A 347 3.92 -21.77 -11.56
CA LEU A 347 4.61 -22.91 -10.96
C LEU A 347 5.36 -23.77 -11.98
N GLN A 348 4.77 -23.96 -13.18
CA GLN A 348 5.31 -24.80 -14.24
C GLN A 348 6.29 -24.03 -15.15
N HIS A 349 6.00 -22.77 -15.41
CA HIS A 349 6.75 -21.90 -16.32
C HIS A 349 7.00 -20.53 -15.63
N PRO A 350 7.91 -20.48 -14.66
CA PRO A 350 8.17 -19.26 -13.91
C PRO A 350 8.74 -18.15 -14.80
N VAL A 351 8.29 -16.93 -14.56
CA VAL A 351 8.93 -15.73 -15.10
C VAL A 351 10.33 -15.59 -14.45
N THR A 352 11.33 -15.18 -15.18
CA THR A 352 12.70 -15.04 -14.64
C THR A 352 12.74 -13.95 -13.55
N LYS A 353 13.51 -14.20 -12.49
CA LYS A 353 13.65 -13.26 -11.36
C LYS A 353 14.13 -11.89 -11.81
N GLU A 354 15.09 -11.85 -12.73
CA GLU A 354 15.66 -10.61 -13.27
C GLU A 354 14.61 -9.75 -13.98
N ARG A 355 13.70 -10.38 -14.71
CA ARG A 355 12.61 -9.68 -15.40
C ARG A 355 11.62 -9.07 -14.41
N ILE A 356 11.26 -9.83 -13.38
CA ILE A 356 10.36 -9.38 -12.33
C ILE A 356 10.99 -8.22 -11.54
N GLN A 357 12.26 -8.36 -11.15
CA GLN A 357 13.00 -7.32 -10.43
C GLN A 357 13.22 -6.06 -11.27
N SER A 358 13.47 -6.20 -12.57
CA SER A 358 13.56 -5.06 -13.49
C SER A 358 12.28 -4.23 -13.52
N PHE A 359 11.10 -4.87 -13.47
CA PHE A 359 9.83 -4.17 -13.32
C PHE A 359 9.77 -3.40 -11.99
N ALA A 360 10.18 -4.02 -10.88
CA ALA A 360 10.13 -3.41 -9.56
C ALA A 360 11.08 -2.20 -9.42
N GLN A 361 12.18 -2.14 -10.19
CA GLN A 361 13.11 -0.99 -10.18
C GLN A 361 12.42 0.33 -10.49
N GLY A 362 11.39 0.33 -11.35
CA GLY A 362 10.58 1.51 -11.66
C GLY A 362 9.83 2.08 -10.46
N PHE A 363 9.73 1.32 -9.36
CA PHE A 363 9.03 1.69 -8.14
C PHE A 363 9.98 1.96 -6.96
N ALA A 364 11.28 2.20 -7.20
CA ALA A 364 12.19 2.61 -6.12
C ALA A 364 11.67 3.87 -5.40
N TRP A 365 11.87 3.97 -4.07
CA TRP A 365 11.45 5.15 -3.30
C TRP A 365 12.00 6.47 -3.87
N ALA A 366 13.19 6.47 -4.44
CA ALA A 366 13.76 7.65 -5.10
C ALA A 366 12.88 8.14 -6.26
N HIS A 367 12.39 7.24 -7.13
CA HIS A 367 11.47 7.59 -8.22
C HIS A 367 10.14 8.12 -7.69
N PHE A 368 9.63 7.53 -6.59
CA PHE A 368 8.45 8.06 -5.90
C PHE A 368 8.69 9.49 -5.43
N GLY A 369 9.82 9.77 -4.77
CA GLY A 369 10.16 11.10 -4.28
C GLY A 369 10.27 12.15 -5.39
N GLU A 370 10.94 11.81 -6.49
CA GLU A 370 11.06 12.65 -7.69
C GLU A 370 9.70 12.91 -8.34
N GLY A 371 8.85 11.87 -8.43
CA GLY A 371 7.49 11.97 -8.94
C GLY A 371 6.63 12.92 -8.12
N VAL A 372 6.64 12.78 -6.78
CA VAL A 372 5.93 13.69 -5.88
C VAL A 372 6.45 15.12 -6.02
N LEU A 373 7.78 15.32 -6.03
CA LEU A 373 8.38 16.65 -6.19
C LEU A 373 7.98 17.30 -7.52
N SER A 374 7.97 16.53 -8.61
CA SER A 374 7.54 16.99 -9.92
C SER A 374 6.06 17.40 -9.95
N ALA A 375 5.20 16.59 -9.33
CA ALA A 375 3.77 16.85 -9.24
C ALA A 375 3.40 18.09 -8.40
N LEU A 376 4.33 18.57 -7.56
CA LEU A 376 4.17 19.77 -6.73
C LEU A 376 4.69 21.06 -7.37
N ARG A 377 5.30 20.99 -8.55
CA ARG A 377 5.82 22.15 -9.29
C ARG A 377 4.75 22.78 -10.16
#